data_491f5c74ac9af1bc8916df5bb556ded0
#
_entry.id   491f5c74ac9af1bc8916df5bb556ded0
#
_cell.length_a   1.000
_cell.length_b   1.000
_cell.length_c   1.000
_cell.angle_alpha   90.00
_cell.angle_beta   90.00
_cell.angle_gamma   90.00
#
_symmetry.space_group_name_H-M   'P 1'
#
loop_
_entity.id
_entity.type
_entity.pdbx_description
1 polymer ?
#
loop_
_entity_poly.entity_id
_entity_poly.type
_entity_poly.pdbx_seq_one_letter_code
_entity_poly.pdbx_strand_id
1 'polypeptide(L)'
;MSRKTAMNVRPLHLSRRTVTVATVFAGVVWLAIGAHAALNMRALDATTGLASEQAGEARAPSKIALVIGNGNYPDAAAPLEQPINDARALSASLRRNGFDVDVVEDASRDDMARAIDRLKGKIKRDSVVMLFFGGYGIEARQENYMIPVDATIWKESDVRRNGVSVESVLRMIKEQGAKAKLVVVDASRRNPYERRFRSYSHGLAPINSSDNSLILTSATPGKVADDSMGATSVLVTELLNNLNAQTASAEAVFNKTRAAITRASEGEQVPAVSSSLSEEVTFGINPFGATANAGG
;
A
#
# COMPACT_ATOMS: atom_id res chain seq x y z
N MET A 1 -40.88 -90.13 0.89
CA MET A 1 -41.25 -90.11 2.31
C MET A 1 -40.36 -89.12 3.03
N SER A 2 -40.83 -87.89 3.33
CA SER A 2 -40.04 -86.84 3.96
C SER A 2 -40.64 -86.51 5.30
N ARG A 3 -39.89 -86.77 6.39
CA ARG A 3 -40.29 -86.44 7.76
C ARG A 3 -39.92 -84.99 8.04
N LYS A 4 -40.88 -84.09 8.25
CA LYS A 4 -40.72 -82.77 8.79
C LYS A 4 -40.59 -82.87 10.32
N THR A 5 -39.40 -82.46 10.84
CA THR A 5 -39.19 -82.31 12.29
C THR A 5 -39.60 -80.88 12.68
N ALA A 6 -40.64 -80.75 13.43
CA ALA A 6 -41.11 -79.50 14.02
C ALA A 6 -40.32 -79.15 15.26
N MET A 7 -39.62 -78.03 15.23
CA MET A 7 -38.85 -77.50 16.38
C MET A 7 -39.81 -76.69 17.28
N ASN A 8 -40.03 -77.18 18.49
CA ASN A 8 -40.91 -76.59 19.45
C ASN A 8 -40.15 -75.49 20.22
N VAL A 9 -40.46 -74.23 19.94
CA VAL A 9 -39.85 -73.07 20.61
C VAL A 9 -40.73 -72.73 21.81
N ARG A 10 -40.24 -72.91 23.03
CA ARG A 10 -40.92 -72.51 24.27
C ARG A 10 -40.77 -70.96 24.41
N PRO A 11 -41.89 -70.22 24.76
CA PRO A 11 -41.83 -68.79 25.03
C PRO A 11 -41.16 -68.54 26.38
N LEU A 12 -40.11 -67.69 26.36
CA LEU A 12 -39.46 -67.16 27.57
C LEU A 12 -40.39 -66.16 28.24
N HIS A 13 -40.92 -66.55 29.39
CA HIS A 13 -41.67 -65.64 30.27
C HIS A 13 -40.69 -64.71 30.99
N LEU A 14 -40.48 -63.53 30.51
CA LEU A 14 -39.77 -62.46 31.22
C LEU A 14 -40.69 -61.89 32.31
N SER A 15 -40.26 -61.89 33.57
CA SER A 15 -41.02 -61.32 34.65
C SER A 15 -41.09 -59.76 34.50
N ARG A 16 -42.21 -59.16 34.94
CA ARG A 16 -42.41 -57.70 34.89
C ARG A 16 -41.25 -56.89 35.52
N ARG A 17 -40.53 -57.47 36.46
CA ARG A 17 -39.39 -56.85 37.16
C ARG A 17 -38.14 -56.79 36.27
N THR A 18 -37.87 -57.77 35.44
CA THR A 18 -36.74 -57.75 34.49
C THR A 18 -36.93 -56.77 33.34
N VAL A 19 -38.17 -56.58 32.90
CA VAL A 19 -38.47 -55.56 31.84
C VAL A 19 -38.29 -54.14 32.41
N THR A 20 -38.68 -53.87 33.67
CA THR A 20 -38.53 -52.54 34.26
C THR A 20 -37.06 -52.14 34.50
N VAL A 21 -36.21 -53.09 34.91
CA VAL A 21 -34.79 -52.84 35.11
C VAL A 21 -34.07 -52.57 33.76
N ALA A 22 -34.43 -53.34 32.73
CA ALA A 22 -33.84 -53.13 31.39
C ALA A 22 -34.19 -51.78 30.75
N THR A 23 -35.46 -51.31 30.95
CA THR A 23 -35.86 -49.96 30.44
C THR A 23 -35.23 -48.81 31.21
N VAL A 24 -35.01 -48.93 32.53
CA VAL A 24 -34.32 -47.90 33.30
C VAL A 24 -32.84 -47.82 32.92
N PHE A 25 -32.16 -48.96 32.71
CA PHE A 25 -30.76 -48.97 32.26
C PHE A 25 -30.58 -48.42 30.84
N ALA A 26 -31.47 -48.73 29.92
CA ALA A 26 -31.45 -48.19 28.59
C ALA A 26 -31.68 -46.65 28.60
N GLY A 27 -32.60 -46.16 29.42
CA GLY A 27 -32.86 -44.71 29.58
C GLY A 27 -31.66 -43.93 30.13
N VAL A 28 -30.96 -44.48 31.12
CA VAL A 28 -29.76 -43.82 31.71
C VAL A 28 -28.57 -43.80 30.73
N VAL A 29 -28.37 -44.87 29.97
CA VAL A 29 -27.30 -44.91 28.94
C VAL A 29 -27.60 -43.91 27.83
N TRP A 30 -28.86 -43.77 27.38
CA TRP A 30 -29.22 -42.76 26.36
C TRP A 30 -29.07 -41.31 26.87
N LEU A 31 -29.40 -41.06 28.14
CA LEU A 31 -29.18 -39.73 28.75
C LEU A 31 -27.70 -39.42 28.91
N ALA A 32 -26.86 -40.37 29.26
CA ALA A 32 -25.42 -40.20 29.39
C ALA A 32 -24.76 -39.95 28.02
N ILE A 33 -25.17 -40.66 26.95
CA ILE A 33 -24.67 -40.45 25.59
C ILE A 33 -25.15 -39.11 25.05
N GLY A 34 -26.41 -38.71 25.31
CA GLY A 34 -26.93 -37.41 24.89
C GLY A 34 -26.22 -36.23 25.57
N ALA A 35 -25.92 -36.35 26.87
CA ALA A 35 -25.18 -35.31 27.60
C ALA A 35 -23.70 -35.20 27.13
N HIS A 36 -23.07 -36.33 26.81
CA HIS A 36 -21.69 -36.32 26.29
C HIS A 36 -21.62 -35.74 24.89
N ALA A 37 -22.58 -36.04 24.03
CA ALA A 37 -22.66 -35.44 22.68
C ALA A 37 -22.94 -33.94 22.75
N ALA A 38 -23.80 -33.47 23.63
CA ALA A 38 -24.08 -32.04 23.80
C ALA A 38 -22.91 -31.25 24.38
N LEU A 39 -22.13 -31.86 25.29
CA LEU A 39 -20.89 -31.25 25.83
C LEU A 39 -19.79 -31.18 24.79
N ASN A 40 -19.62 -32.22 23.97
CA ASN A 40 -18.64 -32.20 22.88
C ASN A 40 -19.03 -31.24 21.75
N MET A 41 -20.32 -31.09 21.43
CA MET A 41 -20.78 -30.09 20.45
C MET A 41 -20.56 -28.67 20.95
N ARG A 42 -20.83 -28.40 22.24
CA ARG A 42 -20.51 -27.08 22.81
C ARG A 42 -19.02 -26.79 22.92
N ALA A 43 -18.20 -27.82 23.16
CA ALA A 43 -16.74 -27.64 23.14
C ALA A 43 -16.19 -27.41 21.73
N LEU A 44 -16.78 -28.05 20.72
CA LEU A 44 -16.45 -27.81 19.29
C LEU A 44 -16.91 -26.42 18.81
N ASP A 45 -18.11 -25.98 19.22
CA ASP A 45 -18.58 -24.63 18.90
C ASP A 45 -17.77 -23.55 19.62
N ALA A 46 -17.33 -23.79 20.86
CA ALA A 46 -16.46 -22.88 21.58
C ALA A 46 -15.03 -22.82 20.95
N THR A 47 -14.50 -23.95 20.50
CA THR A 47 -13.19 -23.97 19.82
C THR A 47 -13.25 -23.41 18.41
N THR A 48 -14.34 -23.61 17.67
CA THR A 48 -14.55 -22.95 16.37
C THR A 48 -14.84 -21.47 16.52
N GLY A 49 -15.56 -21.04 17.55
CA GLY A 49 -15.77 -19.62 17.88
C GLY A 49 -14.47 -18.92 18.26
N LEU A 50 -13.63 -19.53 19.10
CA LEU A 50 -12.31 -18.98 19.48
C LEU A 50 -11.29 -19.05 18.34
N ALA A 51 -11.37 -20.06 17.46
CA ALA A 51 -10.53 -20.13 16.26
C ALA A 51 -10.98 -19.13 15.18
N SER A 52 -12.26 -18.77 15.10
CA SER A 52 -12.75 -17.72 14.20
C SER A 52 -12.50 -16.30 14.74
N GLU A 53 -12.41 -16.11 16.06
CA GLU A 53 -11.98 -14.84 16.66
C GLU A 53 -10.45 -14.66 16.63
N GLN A 54 -9.66 -15.74 16.61
CA GLN A 54 -8.19 -15.70 16.48
C GLN A 54 -7.69 -15.79 15.05
N ALA A 55 -8.49 -16.27 14.10
CA ALA A 55 -8.32 -15.98 12.70
C ALA A 55 -8.87 -14.58 12.43
N GLY A 56 -8.26 -13.56 13.05
CA GLY A 56 -8.37 -12.22 12.54
C GLY A 56 -7.99 -12.33 11.06
N GLU A 57 -8.97 -12.19 10.15
CA GLU A 57 -8.74 -12.13 8.72
C GLU A 57 -7.50 -11.28 8.54
N ALA A 58 -6.44 -11.85 7.97
CA ALA A 58 -5.28 -11.11 7.54
C ALA A 58 -5.80 -10.19 6.42
N ARG A 59 -6.46 -9.10 6.85
CA ARG A 59 -7.03 -8.11 5.96
C ARG A 59 -5.87 -7.55 5.16
N ALA A 60 -5.96 -7.66 3.84
CA ALA A 60 -4.95 -7.09 2.96
C ALA A 60 -4.65 -5.64 3.41
N PRO A 61 -3.38 -5.24 3.51
CA PRO A 61 -3.02 -3.91 3.97
C PRO A 61 -3.77 -2.86 3.15
N SER A 62 -4.31 -1.84 3.82
CA SER A 62 -4.97 -0.76 3.11
C SER A 62 -3.93 0.00 2.28
N LYS A 63 -4.20 0.18 0.98
CA LYS A 63 -3.35 0.92 0.05
C LYS A 63 -3.95 2.30 -0.17
N ILE A 64 -3.18 3.33 0.15
CA ILE A 64 -3.62 4.72 0.08
C ILE A 64 -2.60 5.51 -0.73
N ALA A 65 -3.05 6.37 -1.62
CA ALA A 65 -2.16 7.22 -2.39
C ALA A 65 -2.61 8.69 -2.35
N LEU A 66 -1.64 9.58 -2.21
CA LEU A 66 -1.77 11.00 -2.51
C LEU A 66 -0.95 11.30 -3.76
N VAL A 67 -1.60 11.80 -4.79
CA VAL A 67 -1.01 12.10 -6.09
C VAL A 67 -1.21 13.57 -6.38
N ILE A 68 -0.12 14.33 -6.49
CA ILE A 68 -0.14 15.77 -6.73
C ILE A 68 0.57 16.05 -8.04
N GLY A 69 -0.12 16.73 -8.97
CA GLY A 69 0.43 17.21 -10.23
C GLY A 69 0.28 18.73 -10.35
N ASN A 70 1.39 19.45 -10.30
CA ASN A 70 1.43 20.90 -10.39
C ASN A 70 2.09 21.34 -11.69
N GLY A 71 1.36 22.03 -12.55
CA GLY A 71 1.82 22.48 -13.86
C GLY A 71 1.71 23.99 -14.07
N ASN A 72 0.64 24.61 -13.62
CA ASN A 72 0.34 26.02 -13.85
C ASN A 72 0.96 26.90 -12.75
N TYR A 73 2.23 27.27 -12.95
CA TYR A 73 2.95 28.17 -12.05
C TYR A 73 2.94 29.61 -12.58
N PRO A 74 2.08 30.50 -12.09
CA PRO A 74 1.98 31.87 -12.64
C PRO A 74 3.28 32.68 -12.53
N ASP A 75 4.09 32.40 -11.51
CA ASP A 75 5.35 33.11 -11.23
C ASP A 75 6.59 32.43 -11.90
N ALA A 76 6.40 31.32 -12.56
CA ALA A 76 7.44 30.64 -13.32
C ALA A 76 7.43 31.05 -14.80
N ALA A 77 8.58 31.03 -15.44
CA ALA A 77 8.74 31.49 -16.83
C ALA A 77 7.98 30.62 -17.86
N ALA A 78 7.65 29.37 -17.51
CA ALA A 78 6.88 28.45 -18.35
C ALA A 78 6.05 27.49 -17.51
N PRO A 79 4.81 27.16 -17.94
CA PRO A 79 4.03 26.09 -17.33
C PRO A 79 4.67 24.73 -17.64
N LEU A 80 4.37 23.75 -16.78
CA LEU A 80 4.74 22.35 -16.97
C LEU A 80 3.48 21.58 -17.42
N GLU A 81 3.49 21.05 -18.64
CA GLU A 81 2.29 20.34 -19.15
C GLU A 81 2.16 18.93 -18.59
N GLN A 82 3.30 18.25 -18.35
CA GLN A 82 3.35 16.83 -17.99
C GLN A 82 2.81 16.49 -16.60
N PRO A 83 3.09 17.22 -15.52
CA PRO A 83 2.74 16.80 -14.16
C PRO A 83 1.26 16.50 -13.94
N ILE A 84 0.36 17.20 -14.61
CA ILE A 84 -1.09 16.97 -14.52
C ILE A 84 -1.47 15.68 -15.25
N ASN A 85 -0.94 15.47 -16.44
CA ASN A 85 -1.16 14.23 -17.20
C ASN A 85 -0.58 13.02 -16.47
N ASP A 86 0.60 13.17 -15.89
CA ASP A 86 1.27 12.17 -15.07
C ASP A 86 0.42 11.78 -13.85
N ALA A 87 -0.08 12.76 -13.13
CA ALA A 87 -0.94 12.55 -11.97
C ALA A 87 -2.21 11.77 -12.34
N ARG A 88 -2.85 12.14 -13.45
CA ARG A 88 -4.05 11.45 -13.96
C ARG A 88 -3.76 10.01 -14.37
N ALA A 89 -2.71 9.79 -15.15
CA ALA A 89 -2.34 8.46 -15.66
C ALA A 89 -1.91 7.53 -14.52
N LEU A 90 -1.08 8.03 -13.61
CA LEU A 90 -0.64 7.26 -12.43
C LEU A 90 -1.81 6.92 -11.51
N SER A 91 -2.70 7.88 -11.25
CA SER A 91 -3.88 7.67 -10.40
C SER A 91 -4.81 6.59 -10.96
N ALA A 92 -5.04 6.58 -12.28
CA ALA A 92 -5.82 5.54 -12.93
C ALA A 92 -5.17 4.15 -12.76
N SER A 93 -3.85 4.06 -12.87
CA SER A 93 -3.11 2.81 -12.67
C SER A 93 -3.15 2.35 -11.20
N LEU A 94 -2.93 3.26 -10.25
CA LEU A 94 -2.96 2.94 -8.82
C LEU A 94 -4.34 2.45 -8.36
N ARG A 95 -5.44 3.06 -8.85
CA ARG A 95 -6.80 2.59 -8.56
C ARG A 95 -7.02 1.16 -9.05
N ARG A 96 -6.55 0.81 -10.26
CA ARG A 96 -6.60 -0.58 -10.77
C ARG A 96 -5.80 -1.56 -9.89
N ASN A 97 -4.77 -1.07 -9.22
CA ASN A 97 -3.94 -1.83 -8.28
C ASN A 97 -4.46 -1.79 -6.82
N GLY A 98 -5.70 -1.31 -6.61
CA GLY A 98 -6.39 -1.36 -5.31
C GLY A 98 -6.03 -0.24 -4.35
N PHE A 99 -5.42 0.86 -4.81
CA PHE A 99 -5.20 2.04 -3.99
C PHE A 99 -6.46 2.91 -3.90
N ASP A 100 -6.75 3.42 -2.70
CA ASP A 100 -7.62 4.58 -2.48
C ASP A 100 -6.79 5.83 -2.80
N VAL A 101 -7.10 6.48 -3.92
CA VAL A 101 -6.28 7.56 -4.49
C VAL A 101 -6.98 8.91 -4.36
N ASP A 102 -6.33 9.82 -3.63
CA ASP A 102 -6.63 11.26 -3.63
C ASP A 102 -5.73 11.96 -4.66
N VAL A 103 -6.33 12.70 -5.58
CA VAL A 103 -5.62 13.41 -6.66
C VAL A 103 -5.83 14.90 -6.48
N VAL A 104 -4.74 15.66 -6.57
CA VAL A 104 -4.79 17.12 -6.55
C VAL A 104 -3.98 17.67 -7.72
N GLU A 105 -4.62 18.50 -8.52
CA GLU A 105 -4.02 19.14 -9.69
C GLU A 105 -3.89 20.63 -9.42
N ASP A 106 -2.77 21.23 -9.82
CA ASP A 106 -2.47 22.65 -9.64
C ASP A 106 -2.75 23.14 -8.21
N ALA A 107 -2.22 22.39 -7.26
CA ALA A 107 -2.47 22.59 -5.85
C ALA A 107 -1.81 23.87 -5.33
N SER A 108 -2.62 24.77 -4.75
CA SER A 108 -2.13 25.82 -3.88
C SER A 108 -1.53 25.23 -2.59
N ARG A 109 -0.84 26.06 -1.81
CA ARG A 109 -0.30 25.62 -0.52
C ARG A 109 -1.38 25.09 0.41
N ASP A 110 -2.54 25.74 0.44
CA ASP A 110 -3.67 25.32 1.26
C ASP A 110 -4.32 24.03 0.72
N ASP A 111 -4.36 23.82 -0.61
CA ASP A 111 -4.84 22.57 -1.21
C ASP A 111 -3.94 21.40 -0.84
N MET A 112 -2.62 21.60 -0.90
CA MET A 112 -1.65 20.58 -0.49
C MET A 112 -1.78 20.27 1.00
N ALA A 113 -1.93 21.28 1.86
CA ALA A 113 -2.14 21.07 3.29
C ALA A 113 -3.41 20.25 3.57
N ARG A 114 -4.54 20.61 2.95
CA ARG A 114 -5.80 19.86 3.08
C ARG A 114 -5.68 18.41 2.56
N ALA A 115 -4.97 18.20 1.46
CA ALA A 115 -4.75 16.86 0.92
C ALA A 115 -3.90 16.00 1.86
N ILE A 116 -2.85 16.56 2.46
CA ILE A 116 -2.02 15.90 3.46
C ILE A 116 -2.84 15.57 4.72
N ASP A 117 -3.70 16.47 5.17
CA ASP A 117 -4.60 16.21 6.30
C ASP A 117 -5.59 15.08 6.01
N ARG A 118 -6.16 15.03 4.78
CA ARG A 118 -7.01 13.90 4.36
C ARG A 118 -6.22 12.59 4.32
N LEU A 119 -5.00 12.61 3.77
CA LEU A 119 -4.11 11.45 3.78
C LEU A 119 -3.86 10.98 5.22
N LYS A 120 -3.48 11.90 6.12
CA LYS A 120 -3.24 11.62 7.54
C LYS A 120 -4.43 10.91 8.18
N GLY A 121 -5.66 11.37 7.93
CA GLY A 121 -6.89 10.78 8.48
C GLY A 121 -7.20 9.36 7.97
N LYS A 122 -6.66 8.97 6.82
CA LYS A 122 -6.87 7.64 6.22
C LYS A 122 -5.85 6.60 6.67
N ILE A 123 -4.67 7.01 7.12
CA ILE A 123 -3.57 6.09 7.46
C ILE A 123 -3.94 5.25 8.69
N LYS A 124 -3.72 3.94 8.59
CA LYS A 124 -3.80 2.95 9.66
C LYS A 124 -2.46 2.23 9.78
N ARG A 125 -2.24 1.51 10.88
CA ARG A 125 -0.96 0.81 11.15
C ARG A 125 -0.49 -0.14 10.04
N ASP A 126 -1.42 -0.74 9.29
CA ASP A 126 -1.10 -1.68 8.21
C ASP A 126 -1.13 -1.04 6.82
N SER A 127 -1.25 0.29 6.74
CA SER A 127 -1.36 0.98 5.46
C SER A 127 -0.05 0.98 4.70
N VAL A 128 -0.12 0.68 3.40
CA VAL A 128 0.90 1.03 2.42
C VAL A 128 0.50 2.39 1.83
N VAL A 129 1.35 3.39 2.06
CA VAL A 129 1.07 4.77 1.63
C VAL A 129 1.97 5.13 0.47
N MET A 130 1.37 5.61 -0.64
CA MET A 130 2.11 6.16 -1.77
C MET A 130 1.95 7.66 -1.84
N LEU A 131 3.07 8.37 -1.98
CA LEU A 131 3.13 9.79 -2.30
C LEU A 131 3.73 9.96 -3.70
N PHE A 132 3.03 10.64 -4.58
CA PHE A 132 3.56 11.13 -5.84
C PHE A 132 3.49 12.65 -5.88
N PHE A 133 4.56 13.26 -6.32
CA PHE A 133 4.60 14.67 -6.65
C PHE A 133 5.27 14.90 -8.01
N GLY A 134 4.55 15.51 -8.93
CA GLY A 134 5.05 16.05 -10.18
C GLY A 134 4.96 17.57 -10.18
N GLY A 135 6.04 18.28 -10.50
CA GLY A 135 6.07 19.73 -10.47
C GLY A 135 7.45 20.31 -10.28
N TYR A 136 7.55 21.54 -9.75
CA TYR A 136 8.83 22.09 -9.33
C TYR A 136 9.19 21.64 -7.92
N GLY A 137 10.37 21.05 -7.76
CA GLY A 137 11.00 20.76 -6.48
C GLY A 137 12.22 21.62 -6.27
N ILE A 138 12.38 22.17 -5.08
CA ILE A 138 13.51 23.02 -4.73
C ILE A 138 14.14 22.52 -3.43
N GLU A 139 15.45 22.29 -3.48
CA GLU A 139 16.23 22.02 -2.28
C GLU A 139 16.54 23.34 -1.55
N ALA A 140 16.31 23.34 -0.24
CA ALA A 140 16.75 24.41 0.64
C ALA A 140 17.22 23.81 1.98
N ARG A 141 18.49 24.01 2.32
CA ARG A 141 19.15 23.50 3.54
C ARG A 141 19.03 21.98 3.70
N GLN A 142 19.30 21.25 2.62
CA GLN A 142 19.25 19.78 2.55
C GLN A 142 17.86 19.17 2.79
N GLU A 143 16.81 19.96 2.70
CA GLU A 143 15.42 19.49 2.64
C GLU A 143 14.82 19.78 1.26
N ASN A 144 13.95 18.92 0.81
CA ASN A 144 13.29 19.02 -0.50
C ASN A 144 11.88 19.53 -0.35
N TYR A 145 11.55 20.58 -1.09
CA TYR A 145 10.27 21.25 -1.02
C TYR A 145 9.50 21.07 -2.32
N MET A 146 8.32 20.48 -2.23
CA MET A 146 7.29 20.50 -3.28
C MET A 146 6.74 21.92 -3.36
N ILE A 147 6.76 22.54 -4.52
CA ILE A 147 6.36 23.93 -4.72
C ILE A 147 4.89 23.99 -5.12
N PRO A 148 4.02 24.63 -4.32
CA PRO A 148 2.63 24.93 -4.71
C PRO A 148 2.56 25.91 -5.88
N VAL A 149 1.46 25.88 -6.65
CA VAL A 149 1.34 26.75 -7.82
C VAL A 149 1.22 28.24 -7.46
N ASP A 150 0.73 28.55 -6.26
CA ASP A 150 0.58 29.91 -5.73
C ASP A 150 1.81 30.42 -4.94
N ALA A 151 2.91 29.64 -4.94
CA ALA A 151 4.08 30.00 -4.16
C ALA A 151 4.76 31.26 -4.71
N THR A 152 4.89 32.29 -3.89
CA THR A 152 5.65 33.50 -4.18
C THR A 152 7.07 33.37 -3.62
N ILE A 153 8.07 33.23 -4.49
CA ILE A 153 9.46 32.95 -4.11
C ILE A 153 10.39 34.06 -4.64
N TRP A 154 10.93 34.86 -3.73
CA TRP A 154 11.89 35.92 -4.01
C TRP A 154 13.29 35.59 -3.51
N LYS A 155 13.42 34.71 -2.53
CA LYS A 155 14.69 34.29 -1.90
C LYS A 155 14.54 32.87 -1.36
N GLU A 156 15.63 32.21 -1.08
CA GLU A 156 15.69 30.82 -0.56
C GLU A 156 14.79 30.61 0.68
N SER A 157 14.75 31.58 1.60
CA SER A 157 13.89 31.46 2.80
C SER A 157 12.40 31.37 2.48
N ASP A 158 11.96 31.87 1.32
CA ASP A 158 10.56 31.80 0.91
C ASP A 158 10.20 30.39 0.44
N VAL A 159 11.17 29.60 -0.07
CA VAL A 159 10.97 28.19 -0.40
C VAL A 159 10.48 27.43 0.84
N ARG A 160 11.15 27.61 1.97
CA ARG A 160 10.76 26.93 3.22
C ARG A 160 9.44 27.45 3.81
N ARG A 161 9.06 28.67 3.53
CA ARG A 161 7.80 29.26 4.01
C ARG A 161 6.61 28.84 3.15
N ASN A 162 6.78 28.83 1.84
CA ASN A 162 5.72 28.61 0.88
C ASN A 162 5.67 27.20 0.34
N GLY A 163 6.80 26.47 0.32
CA GLY A 163 6.87 25.09 -0.09
C GLY A 163 6.38 24.10 0.97
N VAL A 164 6.15 22.88 0.56
CA VAL A 164 5.77 21.74 1.41
C VAL A 164 6.93 20.74 1.45
N SER A 165 7.53 20.53 2.62
CA SER A 165 8.68 19.62 2.77
C SER A 165 8.27 18.15 2.56
N VAL A 166 8.95 17.46 1.65
CA VAL A 166 8.80 16.02 1.41
C VAL A 166 9.11 15.25 2.69
N GLU A 167 10.21 15.59 3.35
CA GLU A 167 10.67 14.94 4.58
C GLU A 167 9.67 15.10 5.72
N SER A 168 8.99 16.25 5.81
CA SER A 168 7.93 16.47 6.79
C SER A 168 6.70 15.61 6.54
N VAL A 169 6.31 15.41 5.27
CA VAL A 169 5.22 14.50 4.90
C VAL A 169 5.60 13.06 5.23
N LEU A 170 6.82 12.62 4.92
CA LEU A 170 7.30 11.28 5.25
C LEU A 170 7.32 11.02 6.75
N ARG A 171 7.72 12.02 7.53
CA ARG A 171 7.70 11.96 9.00
C ARG A 171 6.27 11.82 9.52
N MET A 172 5.33 12.60 9.01
CA MET A 172 3.92 12.50 9.36
C MET A 172 3.36 11.10 9.05
N ILE A 173 3.65 10.54 7.87
CA ILE A 173 3.20 9.19 7.49
C ILE A 173 3.77 8.14 8.47
N LYS A 174 5.04 8.26 8.86
CA LYS A 174 5.67 7.40 9.87
C LYS A 174 4.97 7.52 11.23
N GLU A 175 4.72 8.74 11.70
CA GLU A 175 4.06 9.01 13.00
C GLU A 175 2.63 8.45 13.06
N GLN A 176 1.93 8.37 11.92
CA GLN A 176 0.64 7.69 11.82
C GLN A 176 0.75 6.15 11.83
N GLY A 177 1.98 5.61 11.77
CA GLY A 177 2.24 4.17 11.88
C GLY A 177 1.99 3.39 10.58
N ALA A 178 2.15 4.02 9.43
CA ALA A 178 2.08 3.31 8.14
C ALA A 178 3.10 2.17 8.08
N LYS A 179 2.69 1.02 7.51
CA LYS A 179 3.54 -0.15 7.32
C LYS A 179 4.68 0.11 6.34
N ALA A 180 4.38 0.77 5.22
CA ALA A 180 5.38 1.12 4.22
C ALA A 180 5.03 2.44 3.52
N LYS A 181 6.07 3.15 3.07
CA LYS A 181 6.00 4.40 2.32
C LYS A 181 6.62 4.21 0.94
N LEU A 182 5.84 4.39 -0.11
CA LEU A 182 6.30 4.42 -1.50
C LEU A 182 6.27 5.87 -1.95
N VAL A 183 7.39 6.39 -2.41
CA VAL A 183 7.52 7.82 -2.74
C VAL A 183 8.08 7.97 -4.13
N VAL A 184 7.41 8.74 -4.95
CA VAL A 184 7.88 9.11 -6.28
C VAL A 184 7.85 10.63 -6.39
N VAL A 185 9.03 11.22 -6.64
CA VAL A 185 9.18 12.67 -6.78
C VAL A 185 9.75 12.97 -8.18
N ASP A 186 8.87 13.39 -9.06
CA ASP A 186 9.22 13.87 -10.41
C ASP A 186 9.31 15.40 -10.42
N ALA A 187 10.32 15.89 -9.75
CA ALA A 187 10.49 17.32 -9.51
C ALA A 187 11.96 17.79 -9.60
N SER A 188 12.86 16.94 -10.12
CA SER A 188 14.26 17.29 -10.31
C SER A 188 14.45 18.17 -11.56
N ARG A 189 13.72 19.29 -11.62
CA ARG A 189 13.77 20.25 -12.73
C ARG A 189 14.69 21.41 -12.40
N ARG A 190 15.08 22.16 -13.43
CA ARG A 190 15.78 23.42 -13.21
C ARG A 190 14.92 24.36 -12.37
N ASN A 191 15.49 24.95 -11.33
CA ASN A 191 14.78 25.87 -10.45
C ASN A 191 14.37 27.13 -11.24
N PRO A 192 13.08 27.42 -11.42
CA PRO A 192 12.62 28.59 -12.19
C PRO A 192 12.97 29.93 -11.52
N TYR A 193 13.29 29.88 -10.24
CA TYR A 193 13.60 31.06 -9.41
C TYR A 193 15.11 31.24 -9.18
N GLU A 194 15.99 30.44 -9.84
CA GLU A 194 17.44 30.42 -9.58
C GLU A 194 18.08 31.81 -9.62
N ARG A 195 17.63 32.68 -10.56
CA ARG A 195 18.14 34.05 -10.72
C ARG A 195 17.85 34.96 -9.52
N ARG A 196 16.93 34.57 -8.64
CA ARG A 196 16.54 35.29 -7.43
C ARG A 196 17.36 34.86 -6.20
N PHE A 197 18.16 33.80 -6.34
CA PHE A 197 18.94 33.22 -5.24
C PHE A 197 20.42 33.64 -5.33
N ARG A 198 21.04 33.84 -4.16
CA ARG A 198 22.47 34.12 -4.08
C ARG A 198 23.33 32.86 -4.32
N SER A 199 22.81 31.74 -3.88
CA SER A 199 23.34 30.40 -4.15
C SER A 199 22.15 29.48 -4.40
N TYR A 200 22.29 28.55 -5.32
CA TYR A 200 21.25 27.58 -5.62
C TYR A 200 21.88 26.22 -5.87
N SER A 201 21.15 25.18 -5.52
CA SER A 201 21.46 23.82 -5.92
C SER A 201 20.67 23.47 -7.19
N HIS A 202 21.22 22.61 -8.00
CA HIS A 202 20.50 22.01 -9.11
C HIS A 202 19.81 20.72 -8.63
N GLY A 203 18.55 20.52 -9.03
CA GLY A 203 17.79 19.32 -8.67
C GLY A 203 17.46 19.24 -7.18
N LEU A 204 17.29 18.03 -6.69
CA LEU A 204 16.91 17.73 -5.31
C LEU A 204 18.12 17.25 -4.50
N ALA A 205 18.07 17.46 -3.19
CA ALA A 205 18.97 16.80 -2.24
C ALA A 205 18.64 15.29 -2.14
N PRO A 206 19.55 14.46 -1.61
CA PRO A 206 19.21 13.08 -1.29
C PRO A 206 18.02 13.00 -0.33
N ILE A 207 16.98 12.29 -0.71
CA ILE A 207 15.88 11.97 0.20
C ILE A 207 16.25 10.64 0.88
N ASN A 208 16.53 10.71 2.18
CA ASN A 208 16.94 9.53 2.92
C ASN A 208 15.75 8.59 3.13
N SER A 209 15.89 7.36 2.65
CA SER A 209 14.95 6.29 2.97
C SER A 209 15.19 5.85 4.42
N SER A 210 14.25 6.17 5.29
CA SER A 210 14.23 5.68 6.66
C SER A 210 12.90 4.99 6.95
N ASP A 211 12.92 4.02 7.85
CA ASP A 211 11.69 3.48 8.41
C ASP A 211 10.69 2.94 7.38
N ASN A 212 11.05 1.88 6.69
CA ASN A 212 10.19 1.21 5.70
C ASN A 212 9.74 2.15 4.56
N SER A 213 10.67 2.82 3.93
CA SER A 213 10.41 3.65 2.76
C SER A 213 11.16 3.19 1.52
N LEU A 214 10.53 3.35 0.38
CA LEU A 214 11.09 3.17 -0.96
C LEU A 214 10.85 4.45 -1.74
N ILE A 215 11.92 5.08 -2.21
CA ILE A 215 11.91 6.40 -2.82
C ILE A 215 12.49 6.32 -4.21
N LEU A 216 11.81 6.91 -5.18
CA LEU A 216 12.24 7.09 -6.56
C LEU A 216 12.19 8.59 -6.89
N THR A 217 13.31 9.16 -7.37
CA THR A 217 13.37 10.53 -7.86
C THR A 217 13.74 10.55 -9.35
N SER A 218 13.29 11.56 -10.09
CA SER A 218 13.49 11.65 -11.55
C SER A 218 14.95 11.82 -11.98
N ALA A 219 15.83 12.28 -11.09
CA ALA A 219 17.27 12.35 -11.32
C ALA A 219 18.05 12.02 -10.05
N THR A 220 19.34 11.74 -10.20
CA THR A 220 20.27 11.66 -9.08
C THR A 220 20.37 12.99 -8.35
N PRO A 221 20.65 12.99 -7.02
CA PRO A 221 20.82 14.22 -6.26
C PRO A 221 21.78 15.20 -6.91
N GLY A 222 21.40 16.47 -6.93
CA GLY A 222 22.18 17.54 -7.55
C GLY A 222 22.12 17.58 -9.08
N LYS A 223 21.31 16.74 -9.72
CA LYS A 223 21.09 16.72 -11.17
C LYS A 223 19.63 17.07 -11.48
N VAL A 224 19.41 17.56 -12.70
CA VAL A 224 18.07 17.80 -13.24
C VAL A 224 17.71 16.70 -14.23
N ALA A 225 16.43 16.36 -14.29
CA ALA A 225 15.86 15.59 -15.38
C ALA A 225 15.61 16.53 -16.56
N ASP A 226 15.88 16.07 -17.76
CA ASP A 226 15.50 16.82 -18.94
C ASP A 226 13.98 16.76 -19.15
N ASP A 227 13.36 17.88 -19.51
CA ASP A 227 11.94 17.94 -19.82
C ASP A 227 11.70 17.27 -21.18
N SER A 228 11.26 16.02 -21.16
CA SER A 228 10.94 15.28 -22.37
C SER A 228 9.75 15.91 -23.11
N MET A 229 9.79 15.90 -24.44
CA MET A 229 8.75 16.45 -25.33
C MET A 229 7.50 15.57 -25.43
N GLY A 230 7.09 14.88 -24.38
CA GLY A 230 5.94 13.99 -24.37
C GLY A 230 4.76 14.53 -23.59
N ALA A 231 3.58 13.93 -23.77
CA ALA A 231 2.39 14.25 -22.98
C ALA A 231 2.53 13.87 -21.50
N THR A 232 3.37 12.88 -21.19
CA THR A 232 3.74 12.42 -19.84
C THR A 232 5.25 12.40 -19.71
N SER A 233 5.76 12.52 -18.51
CA SER A 233 7.20 12.42 -18.23
C SER A 233 7.73 11.01 -18.53
N VAL A 234 9.01 10.92 -18.84
CA VAL A 234 9.69 9.63 -19.08
C VAL A 234 9.61 8.78 -17.80
N LEU A 235 9.74 9.40 -16.63
CA LEU A 235 9.64 8.70 -15.36
C LEU A 235 8.27 8.02 -15.18
N VAL A 236 7.19 8.75 -15.39
CA VAL A 236 5.84 8.19 -15.21
C VAL A 236 5.51 7.20 -16.32
N THR A 237 5.94 7.44 -17.56
CA THR A 237 5.76 6.48 -18.66
C THR A 237 6.41 5.14 -18.32
N GLU A 238 7.67 5.13 -17.91
CA GLU A 238 8.38 3.90 -17.57
C GLU A 238 7.86 3.26 -16.26
N LEU A 239 7.44 4.07 -15.31
CA LEU A 239 6.79 3.56 -14.09
C LEU A 239 5.49 2.82 -14.43
N LEU A 240 4.64 3.38 -15.26
CA LEU A 240 3.38 2.76 -15.68
C LEU A 240 3.61 1.46 -16.45
N ASN A 241 4.62 1.41 -17.33
CA ASN A 241 5.01 0.19 -18.04
C ASN A 241 5.36 -0.96 -17.08
N ASN A 242 6.04 -0.63 -15.97
CA ASN A 242 6.47 -1.61 -14.98
C ASN A 242 5.40 -1.94 -13.92
N LEU A 243 4.44 -1.04 -13.64
CA LEU A 243 3.32 -1.27 -12.71
C LEU A 243 2.34 -2.35 -13.20
N ASN A 244 2.27 -2.62 -14.50
CA ASN A 244 1.36 -3.61 -15.07
C ASN A 244 1.76 -5.07 -14.74
N ALA A 245 2.95 -5.30 -14.22
CA ALA A 245 3.38 -6.61 -13.73
C ALA A 245 2.80 -6.89 -12.32
N GLN A 246 1.62 -7.48 -12.25
CA GLN A 246 0.80 -7.65 -11.03
C GLN A 246 1.51 -8.31 -9.82
N THR A 247 2.59 -9.04 -10.05
CA THR A 247 3.32 -9.79 -9.03
C THR A 247 4.69 -9.20 -8.69
N ALA A 248 5.09 -8.10 -9.33
CA ALA A 248 6.39 -7.51 -9.07
C ALA A 248 6.41 -6.76 -7.74
N SER A 249 7.49 -6.92 -6.96
CA SER A 249 7.71 -6.10 -5.78
C SER A 249 7.89 -4.62 -6.16
N ALA A 250 7.55 -3.72 -5.26
CA ALA A 250 7.71 -2.28 -5.47
C ALA A 250 9.18 -1.92 -5.76
N GLU A 251 10.13 -2.59 -5.11
CA GLU A 251 11.56 -2.42 -5.37
C GLU A 251 11.94 -2.85 -6.80
N ALA A 252 11.41 -3.98 -7.25
CA ALA A 252 11.65 -4.46 -8.61
C ALA A 252 11.08 -3.48 -9.65
N VAL A 253 9.87 -2.94 -9.40
CA VAL A 253 9.23 -1.92 -10.25
C VAL A 253 10.12 -0.67 -10.34
N PHE A 254 10.55 -0.10 -9.20
CA PHE A 254 11.36 1.13 -9.19
C PHE A 254 12.73 0.93 -9.83
N ASN A 255 13.38 -0.20 -9.55
CA ASN A 255 14.69 -0.51 -10.16
C ASN A 255 14.59 -0.74 -11.67
N LYS A 256 13.54 -1.41 -12.16
CA LYS A 256 13.28 -1.57 -13.60
C LYS A 256 13.00 -0.22 -14.26
N THR A 257 12.20 0.63 -13.62
CA THR A 257 11.91 1.99 -14.08
C THR A 257 13.21 2.81 -14.21
N ARG A 258 14.03 2.82 -13.15
CA ARG A 258 15.36 3.47 -13.22
C ARG A 258 16.20 2.95 -14.38
N ALA A 259 16.32 1.64 -14.52
CA ALA A 259 17.14 1.04 -15.58
C ALA A 259 16.60 1.34 -16.98
N ALA A 260 15.29 1.40 -17.18
CA ALA A 260 14.67 1.75 -18.46
C ALA A 260 14.97 3.21 -18.84
N ILE A 261 14.80 4.15 -17.91
CA ILE A 261 15.08 5.57 -18.13
C ILE A 261 16.57 5.78 -18.44
N THR A 262 17.46 5.18 -17.64
CA THR A 262 18.91 5.31 -17.86
C THR A 262 19.33 4.82 -19.25
N ARG A 263 18.73 3.73 -19.74
CA ARG A 263 19.00 3.23 -21.09
C ARG A 263 18.39 4.13 -22.17
N ALA A 264 17.15 4.57 -22.00
CA ALA A 264 16.45 5.40 -22.98
C ALA A 264 17.11 6.77 -23.18
N SER A 265 17.74 7.31 -22.12
CA SER A 265 18.46 8.59 -22.14
C SER A 265 19.97 8.44 -22.40
N GLU A 266 20.44 7.25 -22.76
CA GLU A 266 21.87 6.97 -22.95
C GLU A 266 22.75 7.37 -21.74
N GLY A 267 22.14 7.36 -20.54
CA GLY A 267 22.80 7.72 -19.28
C GLY A 267 22.73 9.21 -18.92
N GLU A 268 22.10 10.03 -19.73
CA GLU A 268 21.95 11.47 -19.42
C GLU A 268 20.99 11.69 -18.24
N GLN A 269 19.92 10.90 -18.16
CA GLN A 269 19.00 10.91 -17.01
C GLN A 269 19.14 9.61 -16.21
N VAL A 270 19.59 9.73 -14.97
CA VAL A 270 19.73 8.60 -14.04
C VAL A 270 18.87 8.86 -12.81
N PRO A 271 17.68 8.24 -12.72
CA PRO A 271 16.85 8.32 -11.52
C PRO A 271 17.56 7.74 -10.31
N ALA A 272 17.27 8.26 -9.11
CA ALA A 272 17.76 7.66 -7.89
C ALA A 272 16.68 6.79 -7.24
N VAL A 273 17.08 5.61 -6.75
CA VAL A 273 16.26 4.72 -5.95
C VAL A 273 16.93 4.52 -4.60
N SER A 274 16.18 4.71 -3.52
CA SER A 274 16.63 4.45 -2.16
C SER A 274 15.58 3.61 -1.44
N SER A 275 16.00 2.51 -0.80
CA SER A 275 15.11 1.60 -0.08
C SER A 275 15.58 1.35 1.34
N SER A 276 14.62 1.30 2.26
CA SER A 276 14.75 0.80 3.61
C SER A 276 13.59 -0.14 3.98
N LEU A 277 12.94 -0.73 2.97
CA LEU A 277 11.86 -1.68 3.20
C LEU A 277 12.40 -2.91 3.93
N SER A 278 11.71 -3.31 5.02
CA SER A 278 12.02 -4.52 5.78
C SER A 278 11.22 -5.74 5.30
N GLU A 279 10.17 -5.51 4.53
CA GLU A 279 9.29 -6.54 3.99
C GLU A 279 8.97 -6.24 2.53
N GLU A 280 8.64 -7.27 1.78
CA GLU A 280 8.22 -7.13 0.40
C GLU A 280 6.86 -6.41 0.30
N VAL A 281 6.81 -5.37 -0.52
CA VAL A 281 5.60 -4.60 -0.83
C VAL A 281 5.29 -4.77 -2.32
N THR A 282 4.05 -5.10 -2.65
CA THR A 282 3.59 -5.25 -4.04
C THR A 282 2.57 -4.19 -4.40
N PHE A 283 2.59 -3.73 -5.66
CA PHE A 283 1.56 -2.82 -6.17
C PHE A 283 0.23 -3.54 -6.44
N GLY A 284 0.28 -4.78 -6.95
CA GLY A 284 -0.91 -5.54 -7.35
C GLY A 284 -1.83 -5.91 -6.19
N ILE A 285 -3.08 -6.20 -6.51
CA ILE A 285 -4.00 -6.84 -5.57
C ILE A 285 -3.49 -8.27 -5.41
N ASN A 286 -3.06 -8.65 -4.21
CA ASN A 286 -2.71 -10.04 -3.93
C ASN A 286 -4.03 -10.82 -3.68
N PRO A 287 -4.55 -11.59 -4.66
CA PRO A 287 -5.80 -12.32 -4.48
C PRO A 287 -5.67 -13.50 -3.50
N PHE A 288 -4.42 -13.84 -3.14
CA PHE A 288 -4.11 -14.90 -2.19
C PHE A 288 -3.34 -14.30 -1.01
N GLY A 289 -4.06 -13.71 -0.06
CA GLY A 289 -3.50 -13.33 1.21
C GLY A 289 -2.88 -14.55 1.89
N ALA A 290 -1.55 -14.49 2.14
CA ALA A 290 -0.81 -15.31 3.08
C ALA A 290 -1.00 -16.86 3.00
N THR A 291 -0.40 -17.50 1.99
CA THR A 291 0.10 -18.88 2.16
C THR A 291 1.46 -19.01 1.51
N ALA A 292 2.47 -18.45 2.11
CA ALA A 292 3.87 -18.76 1.82
C ALA A 292 4.62 -18.84 3.15
N ASN A 293 4.24 -19.82 3.96
CA ASN A 293 5.08 -20.32 5.04
C ASN A 293 4.70 -21.77 5.31
N ALA A 294 5.18 -22.68 4.46
CA ALA A 294 5.32 -24.10 4.81
C ALA A 294 6.28 -24.74 3.80
N GLY A 295 7.47 -25.05 4.20
CA GLY A 295 8.32 -25.99 3.46
C GLY A 295 9.77 -25.56 3.40
N GLY A 296 10.53 -25.96 4.40
CA GLY A 296 11.97 -25.97 4.39
C GLY A 296 12.50 -26.23 5.78
#